data_817cbb27ae001f1760c0565e7f3e25b2
#
_entry.id   817cbb27ae001f1760c0565e7f3e25b2
#
_cell.length_a   1.000
_cell.length_b   1.000
_cell.length_c   1.000
_cell.angle_alpha   90.00
_cell.angle_beta   90.00
_cell.angle_gamma   90.00
#
_symmetry.space_group_name_H-M   'P 1'
#
loop_
_entity.id
_entity.type
_entity.pdbx_description
1 polymer ?
#
loop_
_entity_poly.entity_id
_entity_poly.type
_entity_poly.pdbx_seq_one_letter_code
_entity_poly.pdbx_strand_id
1 'polypeptide(L)'
;AAEKPDAIVHFTDPRYWVWLYKMEKEIRQQCPLVFYTIWDDLPYPMYNKNFYRSDDMLLGISKQSVNIVKNVLKDHPKPEWAVKYVPHGIDEKVFFPVINDFKFEAFKENILDNKEYDFVVLWNSRNIRRKNPSDIILAWRTFLDQLPVEKAKKCILLMKTEPIFEQGTDL
;
A
#
# COMPACT_ATOMS: atom_id res chain seq x y z
N ALA A 1 20.20 -28.25 -1.10
CA ALA A 1 19.54 -28.65 0.12
C ALA A 1 18.05 -28.52 -0.14
N ALA A 2 17.38 -29.63 -0.09
CA ALA A 2 15.95 -29.60 -0.39
C ALA A 2 15.19 -29.39 0.90
N GLU A 3 14.87 -28.14 1.19
CA GLU A 3 13.70 -27.85 2.01
C GLU A 3 12.49 -28.41 1.25
N LYS A 4 11.65 -29.14 1.95
CA LYS A 4 10.40 -29.66 1.39
C LYS A 4 9.27 -28.86 2.03
N PRO A 5 8.84 -27.73 1.46
CA PRO A 5 7.78 -26.93 2.03
C PRO A 5 6.42 -27.63 1.85
N ASP A 6 5.53 -27.46 2.81
CA ASP A 6 4.15 -27.91 2.71
C ASP A 6 3.30 -27.02 1.79
N ALA A 7 3.70 -25.76 1.61
CA ALA A 7 3.12 -24.81 0.68
C ALA A 7 4.12 -23.71 0.33
N ILE A 8 3.99 -23.12 -0.86
CA ILE A 8 4.70 -21.91 -1.23
C ILE A 8 3.70 -20.75 -1.27
N VAL A 9 3.96 -19.74 -0.44
CA VAL A 9 3.17 -18.50 -0.43
C VAL A 9 4.02 -17.39 -0.99
N HIS A 10 3.60 -16.81 -2.09
CA HIS A 10 4.26 -15.61 -2.62
C HIS A 10 3.37 -14.38 -2.50
N PHE A 11 4.00 -13.22 -2.45
CA PHE A 11 3.39 -11.93 -2.14
C PHE A 11 3.83 -10.88 -3.15
N THR A 12 3.04 -9.84 -3.34
CA THR A 12 3.27 -8.67 -4.18
C THR A 12 2.88 -8.87 -5.66
N ASP A 13 3.46 -8.11 -6.57
CA ASP A 13 3.14 -8.12 -8.00
C ASP A 13 3.65 -9.42 -8.65
N PRO A 14 2.82 -10.16 -9.40
CA PRO A 14 3.22 -11.44 -9.98
C PRO A 14 4.37 -11.31 -10.99
N ARG A 15 4.62 -10.13 -11.54
CA ARG A 15 5.75 -9.88 -12.45
C ARG A 15 7.12 -10.17 -11.83
N TYR A 16 7.24 -10.03 -10.52
CA TYR A 16 8.48 -10.37 -9.80
C TYR A 16 8.66 -11.88 -9.63
N TRP A 17 7.61 -12.67 -9.88
CA TRP A 17 7.58 -14.12 -9.67
C TRP A 17 7.50 -14.92 -10.96
N VAL A 18 7.80 -14.31 -12.12
CA VAL A 18 7.74 -14.99 -13.43
C VAL A 18 8.60 -16.26 -13.44
N TRP A 19 9.74 -16.26 -12.76
CA TRP A 19 10.61 -17.44 -12.63
C TRP A 19 9.89 -18.60 -11.90
N LEU A 20 9.10 -18.30 -10.85
CA LEU A 20 8.30 -19.28 -10.11
C LEU A 20 7.22 -19.88 -11.01
N TYR A 21 6.51 -19.05 -11.76
CA TYR A 21 5.46 -19.48 -12.67
C TYR A 21 5.95 -20.29 -13.86
N LYS A 22 7.22 -20.13 -14.28
CA LYS A 22 7.83 -20.99 -15.27
C LYS A 22 8.01 -22.43 -14.80
N MET A 23 8.10 -22.63 -13.48
CA MET A 23 8.25 -23.96 -12.84
C MET A 23 6.95 -24.41 -12.14
N GLU A 24 5.83 -23.73 -12.36
CA GLU A 24 4.61 -23.96 -11.60
C GLU A 24 4.11 -25.41 -11.66
N LYS A 25 4.25 -26.06 -12.80
CA LYS A 25 3.83 -27.47 -12.98
C LYS A 25 4.63 -28.44 -12.11
N GLU A 26 5.93 -28.21 -12.01
CA GLU A 26 6.82 -29.05 -11.19
C GLU A 26 6.60 -28.79 -9.71
N ILE A 27 6.44 -27.52 -9.34
CA ILE A 27 6.20 -27.11 -7.96
C ILE A 27 4.88 -27.67 -7.44
N ARG A 28 3.81 -27.54 -8.21
CA ARG A 28 2.45 -27.97 -7.82
C ARG A 28 2.28 -29.49 -7.76
N GLN A 29 3.23 -30.26 -8.26
CA GLN A 29 3.31 -31.71 -8.02
C GLN A 29 3.83 -32.03 -6.60
N GLN A 30 4.48 -31.10 -5.95
CA GLN A 30 5.12 -31.30 -4.64
C GLN A 30 4.38 -30.57 -3.51
N CYS A 31 3.93 -29.34 -3.75
CA CYS A 31 3.22 -28.53 -2.78
C CYS A 31 2.30 -27.50 -3.47
N PRO A 32 1.23 -27.05 -2.80
CA PRO A 32 0.35 -26.00 -3.31
C PRO A 32 1.06 -24.66 -3.43
N LEU A 33 0.66 -23.88 -4.45
CA LEU A 33 1.10 -22.53 -4.69
C LEU A 33 -0.01 -21.55 -4.29
N VAL A 34 0.33 -20.61 -3.43
CA VAL A 34 -0.59 -19.62 -2.88
C VAL A 34 -0.11 -18.21 -3.23
N PHE A 35 -0.97 -17.42 -3.82
CA PHE A 35 -0.67 -16.04 -4.14
C PHE A 35 -1.42 -15.06 -3.23
N TYR A 36 -0.67 -14.28 -2.45
CA TYR A 36 -1.22 -13.18 -1.67
C TYR A 36 -1.14 -11.89 -2.51
N THR A 37 -2.24 -11.55 -3.20
CA THR A 37 -2.29 -10.44 -4.15
C THR A 37 -2.67 -9.13 -3.48
N ILE A 38 -1.95 -8.07 -3.86
CA ILE A 38 -2.18 -6.68 -3.42
C ILE A 38 -2.82 -5.81 -4.50
N TRP A 39 -3.23 -6.40 -5.64
CA TRP A 39 -3.73 -5.62 -6.76
C TRP A 39 -5.03 -4.90 -6.40
N ASP A 40 -5.04 -3.59 -6.58
CA ASP A 40 -6.13 -2.68 -6.17
C ASP A 40 -6.58 -1.73 -7.28
N ASP A 41 -5.97 -1.82 -8.49
CA ASP A 41 -6.20 -0.89 -9.58
C ASP A 41 -7.16 -1.45 -10.64
N LEU A 42 -7.83 -0.52 -11.35
CA LEU A 42 -8.71 -0.77 -12.48
C LEU A 42 -8.16 -0.05 -13.73
N PRO A 43 -8.47 -0.54 -14.94
CA PRO A 43 -9.34 -1.67 -15.30
C PRO A 43 -8.79 -3.02 -14.83
N TYR A 44 -9.67 -4.04 -14.82
CA TYR A 44 -9.29 -5.39 -14.39
C TYR A 44 -8.01 -5.86 -15.10
N PRO A 45 -7.00 -6.32 -14.36
CA PRO A 45 -5.69 -6.71 -14.92
C PRO A 45 -5.78 -8.07 -15.62
N MET A 46 -6.39 -8.12 -16.81
CA MET A 46 -6.58 -9.36 -17.58
C MET A 46 -5.25 -10.05 -17.90
N TYR A 47 -4.15 -9.30 -17.96
CA TYR A 47 -2.79 -9.83 -18.13
C TYR A 47 -2.30 -10.64 -16.92
N ASN A 48 -2.91 -10.50 -15.75
CA ASN A 48 -2.62 -11.31 -14.57
C ASN A 48 -3.38 -12.64 -14.56
N LYS A 49 -4.28 -12.87 -15.52
CA LYS A 49 -5.16 -14.04 -15.55
C LYS A 49 -4.41 -15.37 -15.46
N ASN A 50 -3.32 -15.50 -16.20
CA ASN A 50 -2.54 -16.74 -16.19
C ASN A 50 -1.89 -16.99 -14.83
N PHE A 51 -1.38 -15.95 -14.17
CA PHE A 51 -0.86 -16.07 -12.81
C PHE A 51 -1.95 -16.55 -11.85
N TYR A 52 -3.12 -15.88 -11.85
CA TYR A 52 -4.24 -16.27 -10.98
C TYR A 52 -4.75 -17.69 -11.25
N ARG A 53 -4.66 -18.18 -12.48
CA ARG A 53 -5.03 -19.56 -12.83
C ARG A 53 -4.04 -20.59 -12.30
N SER A 54 -2.76 -20.27 -12.31
CA SER A 54 -1.67 -21.16 -11.89
C SER A 54 -1.63 -21.40 -10.40
N ASP A 55 -2.17 -20.50 -9.59
CA ASP A 55 -2.18 -20.66 -8.13
C ASP A 55 -3.32 -21.59 -7.66
N ASP A 56 -3.08 -22.35 -6.63
CA ASP A 56 -4.08 -23.19 -6.00
C ASP A 56 -5.02 -22.37 -5.12
N MET A 57 -4.49 -21.32 -4.47
CA MET A 57 -5.24 -20.39 -3.64
C MET A 57 -4.81 -18.94 -3.88
N LEU A 58 -5.79 -18.04 -3.85
CA LEU A 58 -5.61 -16.59 -4.01
C LEU A 58 -6.13 -15.86 -2.77
N LEU A 59 -5.26 -15.10 -2.13
CA LEU A 59 -5.57 -14.30 -0.96
C LEU A 59 -5.54 -12.82 -1.33
N GLY A 60 -6.65 -12.12 -1.24
CA GLY A 60 -6.72 -10.69 -1.53
C GLY A 60 -6.62 -9.86 -0.26
N ILE A 61 -5.77 -8.84 -0.26
CA ILE A 61 -5.60 -7.91 0.88
C ILE A 61 -6.84 -7.07 1.19
N SER A 62 -7.73 -6.93 0.21
CA SER A 62 -8.96 -6.16 0.33
C SER A 62 -10.12 -6.89 -0.34
N LYS A 63 -11.34 -6.49 -0.02
CA LYS A 63 -12.54 -6.96 -0.74
C LYS A 63 -12.48 -6.59 -2.22
N GLN A 64 -11.87 -5.45 -2.56
CA GLN A 64 -11.62 -5.03 -3.93
C GLN A 64 -10.67 -5.98 -4.65
N SER A 65 -9.54 -6.35 -4.04
CA SER A 65 -8.59 -7.30 -4.61
C SER A 65 -9.25 -8.65 -4.88
N VAL A 66 -10.08 -9.15 -3.96
CA VAL A 66 -10.89 -10.37 -4.17
C VAL A 66 -11.86 -10.22 -5.33
N ASN A 67 -12.55 -9.08 -5.43
CA ASN A 67 -13.47 -8.80 -6.52
C ASN A 67 -12.73 -8.73 -7.87
N ILE A 68 -11.56 -8.12 -7.92
CA ILE A 68 -10.69 -8.07 -9.12
C ILE A 68 -10.33 -9.49 -9.57
N VAL A 69 -9.83 -10.33 -8.65
CA VAL A 69 -9.50 -11.73 -8.96
C VAL A 69 -10.71 -12.48 -9.54
N LYS A 70 -11.87 -12.38 -8.91
CA LYS A 70 -13.11 -13.03 -9.37
C LYS A 70 -13.53 -12.55 -10.77
N ASN A 71 -13.40 -11.25 -11.05
CA ASN A 71 -13.74 -10.70 -12.36
C ASN A 71 -12.72 -11.10 -13.45
N VAL A 72 -11.44 -11.15 -13.13
CA VAL A 72 -10.41 -11.64 -14.06
C VAL A 72 -10.60 -13.11 -14.41
N LEU A 73 -11.08 -13.90 -13.45
CA LEU A 73 -11.31 -15.34 -13.60
C LEU A 73 -12.76 -15.71 -13.92
N LYS A 74 -13.62 -14.76 -14.28
CA LYS A 74 -15.07 -15.00 -14.47
C LYS A 74 -15.44 -16.13 -15.41
N ASP A 75 -14.63 -16.38 -16.42
CA ASP A 75 -14.80 -17.46 -17.41
C ASP A 75 -14.21 -18.81 -16.93
N HIS A 76 -13.39 -18.81 -15.88
CA HIS A 76 -12.82 -20.00 -15.26
C HIS A 76 -12.75 -19.78 -13.74
N PRO A 77 -13.90 -19.71 -13.06
CA PRO A 77 -13.96 -19.37 -11.65
C PRO A 77 -13.30 -20.45 -10.80
N LYS A 78 -12.53 -20.02 -9.83
CA LYS A 78 -12.03 -20.91 -8.79
C LYS A 78 -13.13 -21.21 -7.77
N PRO A 79 -13.05 -22.37 -7.08
CA PRO A 79 -13.97 -22.66 -5.99
C PRO A 79 -13.86 -21.59 -4.89
N GLU A 80 -14.93 -21.39 -4.14
CA GLU A 80 -15.03 -20.32 -3.16
C GLU A 80 -13.94 -20.39 -2.06
N TRP A 81 -13.53 -21.59 -1.69
CA TRP A 81 -12.46 -21.80 -0.72
C TRP A 81 -11.11 -21.34 -1.21
N ALA A 82 -10.88 -21.29 -2.54
CA ALA A 82 -9.60 -20.94 -3.14
C ALA A 82 -9.42 -19.43 -3.39
N VAL A 83 -10.41 -18.59 -3.11
CA VAL A 83 -10.28 -17.12 -3.20
C VAL A 83 -10.81 -16.51 -1.92
N LYS A 84 -9.90 -16.01 -1.08
CA LYS A 84 -10.24 -15.50 0.25
C LYS A 84 -9.76 -14.07 0.45
N TYR A 85 -10.52 -13.35 1.27
CA TYR A 85 -10.13 -12.05 1.80
C TYR A 85 -9.28 -12.25 3.05
N VAL A 86 -8.05 -11.77 3.01
CA VAL A 86 -7.13 -11.78 4.14
C VAL A 86 -6.48 -10.38 4.20
N PRO A 87 -6.91 -9.52 5.12
CA PRO A 87 -6.33 -8.18 5.24
C PRO A 87 -4.89 -8.26 5.75
N HIS A 88 -4.11 -7.21 5.46
CA HIS A 88 -2.81 -7.07 6.11
C HIS A 88 -2.99 -6.91 7.62
N GLY A 89 -2.16 -7.63 8.36
CA GLY A 89 -1.98 -7.40 9.78
C GLY A 89 -0.96 -6.28 10.06
N ILE A 90 -1.02 -5.74 11.24
CA ILE A 90 0.00 -4.83 11.79
C ILE A 90 0.47 -5.39 13.14
N ASP A 91 1.72 -5.10 13.48
CA ASP A 91 2.24 -5.43 14.80
C ASP A 91 1.76 -4.36 15.80
N GLU A 92 0.85 -4.73 16.68
CA GLU A 92 0.27 -3.84 17.69
C GLU A 92 1.28 -3.38 18.75
N LYS A 93 2.41 -4.07 18.88
CA LYS A 93 3.52 -3.67 19.77
C LYS A 93 4.33 -2.51 19.18
N VAL A 94 4.28 -2.36 17.85
CA VAL A 94 4.99 -1.30 17.11
C VAL A 94 4.02 -0.17 16.75
N PHE A 95 2.80 -0.52 16.34
CA PHE A 95 1.77 0.43 15.90
C PHE A 95 0.62 0.48 16.91
N PHE A 96 0.74 1.36 17.86
CA PHE A 96 -0.27 1.59 18.91
C PHE A 96 -0.54 3.09 19.10
N PRO A 97 -1.71 3.47 19.61
CA PRO A 97 -2.00 4.86 19.95
C PRO A 97 -1.04 5.37 21.02
N VAL A 98 -0.31 6.43 20.73
CA VAL A 98 0.59 7.09 21.67
C VAL A 98 -0.24 8.10 22.47
N ILE A 99 -0.37 7.87 23.79
CA ILE A 99 -1.13 8.73 24.70
C ILE A 99 -0.19 9.11 25.86
N ASN A 100 -0.05 10.41 26.09
CA ASN A 100 0.74 10.97 27.19
C ASN A 100 2.19 10.49 27.25
N ASP A 101 2.84 10.34 26.10
CA ASP A 101 4.25 9.96 26.00
C ASP A 101 5.12 11.20 25.92
N PHE A 102 5.97 11.40 26.92
CA PHE A 102 6.92 12.52 26.96
C PHE A 102 7.84 12.57 25.74
N LYS A 103 8.27 11.41 25.21
CA LYS A 103 9.11 11.35 24.01
C LYS A 103 8.36 11.81 22.77
N PHE A 104 7.06 11.52 22.71
CA PHE A 104 6.22 11.97 21.61
C PHE A 104 6.00 13.47 21.65
N GLU A 105 5.76 14.06 22.83
CA GLU A 105 5.61 15.52 22.97
C GLU A 105 6.90 16.24 22.60
N ALA A 106 8.05 15.77 23.09
CA ALA A 106 9.35 16.34 22.71
C ALA A 106 9.63 16.22 21.19
N PHE A 107 9.23 15.11 20.56
CA PHE A 107 9.33 14.93 19.12
C PHE A 107 8.44 15.90 18.36
N LYS A 108 7.20 16.10 18.83
CA LYS A 108 6.23 17.03 18.25
C LYS A 108 6.73 18.48 18.35
N GLU A 109 7.21 18.90 19.52
CA GLU A 109 7.82 20.22 19.75
C GLU A 109 8.98 20.47 18.77
N ASN A 110 9.87 19.50 18.61
CA ASN A 110 10.99 19.60 17.68
C ASN A 110 10.53 19.75 16.22
N ILE A 111 9.56 18.94 15.77
CA ILE A 111 9.06 19.02 14.38
C ILE A 111 8.32 20.34 14.12
N LEU A 112 7.61 20.86 15.11
CA LEU A 112 6.87 22.11 14.99
C LEU A 112 7.70 23.34 15.32
N ASP A 113 9.01 23.19 15.52
CA ASP A 113 9.93 24.29 15.86
C ASP A 113 9.47 25.06 17.10
N ASN A 114 8.98 24.35 18.11
CA ASN A 114 8.40 24.88 19.34
C ASN A 114 7.26 25.92 19.10
N LYS A 115 6.58 25.83 17.95
CA LYS A 115 5.46 26.70 17.63
C LYS A 115 4.14 25.97 17.85
N GLU A 116 3.14 26.73 18.28
CA GLU A 116 1.77 26.23 18.42
C GLU A 116 0.99 26.48 17.14
N TYR A 117 0.33 25.43 16.65
CA TYR A 117 -0.54 25.47 15.49
C TYR A 117 -1.93 24.94 15.87
N ASP A 118 -2.95 25.64 15.40
CA ASP A 118 -4.35 25.26 15.61
C ASP A 118 -4.78 24.15 14.63
N PHE A 119 -4.10 24.04 13.47
CA PHE A 119 -4.41 23.07 12.43
C PHE A 119 -3.14 22.51 11.80
N VAL A 120 -2.95 21.21 11.94
CA VAL A 120 -1.78 20.49 11.44
C VAL A 120 -2.24 19.41 10.45
N VAL A 121 -1.73 19.46 9.23
CA VAL A 121 -1.94 18.41 8.22
C VAL A 121 -0.62 17.68 7.99
N LEU A 122 -0.65 16.35 8.05
CA LEU A 122 0.48 15.51 7.71
C LEU A 122 0.24 14.82 6.37
N TRP A 123 1.18 15.01 5.45
CA TRP A 123 1.27 14.22 4.22
C TRP A 123 2.54 13.37 4.25
N ASN A 124 2.36 12.03 4.18
CA ASN A 124 3.47 11.08 4.21
C ASN A 124 3.40 10.17 2.99
N SER A 125 4.29 10.37 2.03
CA SER A 125 4.39 9.53 0.83
C SER A 125 5.73 9.74 0.14
N ARG A 126 6.10 8.81 -0.77
CA ARG A 126 7.21 9.06 -1.70
C ARG A 126 6.84 10.16 -2.69
N ASN A 127 7.84 10.97 -3.07
CA ASN A 127 7.72 11.92 -4.16
C ASN A 127 7.75 11.19 -5.51
N ILE A 128 6.61 10.69 -5.94
CA ILE A 128 6.41 10.05 -7.25
C ILE A 128 5.13 10.59 -7.89
N ARG A 129 5.09 10.64 -9.23
CA ARG A 129 4.01 11.27 -10.00
C ARG A 129 2.61 10.88 -9.54
N ARG A 130 2.34 9.57 -9.36
CA ARG A 130 1.00 9.09 -8.94
C ARG A 130 0.55 9.54 -7.54
N LYS A 131 1.45 10.09 -6.73
CA LYS A 131 1.14 10.62 -5.38
C LYS A 131 0.86 12.11 -5.39
N ASN A 132 1.10 12.78 -6.52
CA ASN A 132 0.76 14.18 -6.77
C ASN A 132 1.18 15.14 -5.63
N PRO A 133 2.46 15.15 -5.19
CA PRO A 133 2.87 16.04 -4.11
C PRO A 133 2.66 17.51 -4.44
N SER A 134 2.83 17.91 -5.71
CA SER A 134 2.59 19.28 -6.17
C SER A 134 1.13 19.72 -5.99
N ASP A 135 0.19 18.81 -6.22
CA ASP A 135 -1.25 19.08 -6.03
C ASP A 135 -1.58 19.31 -4.55
N ILE A 136 -0.89 18.60 -3.66
CA ILE A 136 -1.03 18.80 -2.20
C ILE A 136 -0.56 20.20 -1.81
N ILE A 137 0.58 20.65 -2.34
CA ILE A 137 1.12 22.00 -2.07
C ILE A 137 0.16 23.06 -2.62
N LEU A 138 -0.34 22.89 -3.86
CA LEU A 138 -1.30 23.81 -4.46
C LEU A 138 -2.62 23.85 -3.68
N ALA A 139 -3.15 22.70 -3.31
CA ALA A 139 -4.37 22.61 -2.50
C ALA A 139 -4.19 23.28 -1.13
N TRP A 140 -3.03 23.08 -0.50
CA TRP A 140 -2.69 23.73 0.76
C TRP A 140 -2.64 25.24 0.60
N ARG A 141 -1.98 25.77 -0.44
CA ARG A 141 -1.97 27.19 -0.73
C ARG A 141 -3.36 27.74 -0.94
N THR A 142 -4.17 27.08 -1.77
CA THR A 142 -5.57 27.47 -2.03
C THR A 142 -6.41 27.49 -0.75
N PHE A 143 -6.19 26.52 0.14
CA PHE A 143 -6.85 26.48 1.46
C PHE A 143 -6.46 27.69 2.31
N LEU A 144 -5.17 28.01 2.42
CA LEU A 144 -4.69 29.14 3.22
C LEU A 144 -5.21 30.47 2.70
N ASP A 145 -5.32 30.65 1.38
CA ASP A 145 -5.81 31.88 0.74
C ASP A 145 -7.30 32.16 1.04
N GLN A 146 -8.06 31.14 1.49
CA GLN A 146 -9.45 31.27 1.91
C GLN A 146 -9.60 31.67 3.39
N LEU A 147 -8.50 31.71 4.14
CA LEU A 147 -8.53 31.99 5.57
C LEU A 147 -8.11 33.44 5.86
N PRO A 148 -8.65 34.05 6.94
CA PRO A 148 -8.05 35.25 7.50
C PRO A 148 -6.56 35.01 7.82
N VAL A 149 -5.72 36.00 7.57
CA VAL A 149 -4.26 35.91 7.72
C VAL A 149 -3.83 35.35 9.07
N GLU A 150 -4.49 35.79 10.15
CA GLU A 150 -4.15 35.33 11.52
C GLU A 150 -4.51 33.86 11.76
N LYS A 151 -5.52 33.32 11.07
CA LYS A 151 -5.82 31.89 11.11
C LYS A 151 -4.87 31.11 10.22
N ALA A 152 -4.57 31.61 9.04
CA ALA A 152 -3.62 30.96 8.11
C ALA A 152 -2.24 30.77 8.74
N LYS A 153 -1.75 31.74 9.51
CA LYS A 153 -0.47 31.65 10.25
C LYS A 153 -0.44 30.52 11.29
N LYS A 154 -1.58 30.07 11.75
CA LYS A 154 -1.72 28.98 12.72
C LYS A 154 -1.98 27.61 12.08
N CYS A 155 -1.81 27.52 10.77
CA CYS A 155 -1.95 26.27 10.03
C CYS A 155 -0.57 25.83 9.51
N ILE A 156 -0.29 24.51 9.56
CA ILE A 156 0.95 23.95 9.02
C ILE A 156 0.67 22.67 8.21
N LEU A 157 1.36 22.53 7.09
CA LEU A 157 1.47 21.29 6.32
C LEU A 157 2.85 20.67 6.59
N LEU A 158 2.84 19.49 7.20
CA LEU A 158 4.04 18.68 7.38
C LEU A 158 4.12 17.66 6.24
N MET A 159 5.21 17.69 5.50
CA MET A 159 5.44 16.75 4.41
C MET A 159 6.62 15.84 4.73
N LYS A 160 6.33 14.54 4.94
CA LYS A 160 7.36 13.50 5.07
C LYS A 160 7.61 12.89 3.70
N THR A 161 8.62 13.39 3.00
CA THR A 161 8.96 12.98 1.63
C THR A 161 10.40 13.35 1.30
N GLU A 162 10.89 12.90 0.16
CA GLU A 162 12.14 13.36 -0.44
C GLU A 162 11.82 14.57 -1.33
N PRO A 163 12.38 15.76 -1.07
CA PRO A 163 12.11 16.97 -1.87
C PRO A 163 12.48 16.80 -3.35
N ILE A 164 13.58 16.10 -3.62
CA ILE A 164 14.07 15.81 -4.97
C ILE A 164 14.13 14.29 -5.14
N PHE A 165 13.47 13.77 -6.16
CA PHE A 165 13.46 12.34 -6.46
C PHE A 165 13.34 12.11 -7.97
N GLU A 166 14.13 11.16 -8.52
CA GLU A 166 14.21 10.90 -9.97
C GLU A 166 12.86 10.63 -10.64
N GLN A 167 11.93 9.96 -9.95
CA GLN A 167 10.60 9.60 -10.46
C GLN A 167 9.52 10.59 -10.02
N GLY A 168 9.91 11.68 -9.42
CA GLY A 168 9.04 12.67 -8.79
C GLY A 168 9.05 14.03 -9.45
N THR A 169 8.78 15.01 -8.61
CA THR A 169 8.82 16.45 -8.91
C THR A 169 9.86 17.10 -8.01
N ASP A 170 10.48 18.15 -8.45
CA ASP A 170 11.27 19.04 -7.61
C ASP A 170 10.30 19.90 -6.79
N LEU A 171 10.35 19.78 -5.45
CA LEU A 171 9.40 20.37 -4.50
C LEU A 171 9.98 21.58 -3.80
#